data_1701cd46aed85769e85f8930e494b3fd
#
_entry.id   1701cd46aed85769e85f8930e494b3fd
#
_cell.length_a   1.000
_cell.length_b   1.000
_cell.length_c   1.000
_cell.angle_alpha   90.00
_cell.angle_beta   90.00
_cell.angle_gamma   90.00
#
_symmetry.space_group_name_H-M   'P 1'
#
loop_
_entity.id
_entity.type
_entity.pdbx_description
1 polymer ?
#
loop_
_entity_poly.entity_id
_entity_poly.type
_entity_poly.pdbx_seq_one_letter_code
_entity_poly.pdbx_strand_id
1 'polypeptide(L)'
;MKVEVLTRSYNNARTGANSAETALTPAALGSSGLRKLFSMRMTDDARGAEAQPLIVPDITMPDGSKHDVAYLCSMANTIWAFDANDGTQLWQNPVSLGMPIKNTRKIDSWLINDHWGILSTPVIDRETETMYVVSFSSADGTQNNASHHLHAIRLRDGKDRKAPIIVQGTMRNAAGKTVSLGQLQKQRAALLLTASGQKPHSQKTLYVAFTGGERPGAPHGWVIAFDVDSFQQTAAWAATPNGWGGGIWQGSQGPSADDEGHVYLMTGNGSWDGTMDFAESVTKLKYTPGPAGAATLVPVDWFTPFTDESRAPQLNDRGYDWTDQDLGSAAPVYLASLGLMVGSGKDGILYVLDRNNMGKTSPADLANPPQNYKKLKSPPIFFTYFPGWNISPAPPVAKDLNFFSADMKTHHLHASPVFWNDPNSGSLLFCWGENENLRAWSIDANGVVTFVAKGLEVASLGCVGPSGHGGMPGGMLCVSGNAQQPHSAIVWALTPITGDANSGIVEGILRAYDATQFDTNPDGSKTLRLLWDSKRIPGNTFGHNKFGVPVVANGKVYVPTYDGRVDVYGL
;
A
#
# COMPACT_ATOMS: atom_id res chain seq x y z
N MET A 1 -19.78 10.77 15.39
CA MET A 1 -20.07 9.61 14.49
C MET A 1 -18.89 8.64 14.66
N LYS A 2 -19.16 7.33 14.73
CA LYS A 2 -18.08 6.33 14.80
C LYS A 2 -17.36 6.26 13.46
N VAL A 3 -16.05 6.06 13.52
CA VAL A 3 -15.20 5.90 12.34
C VAL A 3 -15.35 4.49 11.77
N GLU A 4 -15.54 4.40 10.46
CA GLU A 4 -15.51 3.16 9.69
C GLU A 4 -14.18 3.03 8.95
N VAL A 5 -13.62 1.82 8.93
CA VAL A 5 -12.43 1.47 8.14
C VAL A 5 -12.83 0.34 7.20
N LEU A 6 -13.30 0.71 6.01
CA LEU A 6 -13.91 -0.21 5.05
C LEU A 6 -12.94 -0.69 3.96
N THR A 7 -11.78 -0.07 3.88
CA THR A 7 -10.75 -0.37 2.88
C THR A 7 -9.36 0.02 3.40
N ARG A 8 -8.33 -0.39 2.70
CA ARG A 8 -6.94 0.02 2.98
C ARG A 8 -6.82 1.55 3.01
N SER A 9 -6.11 2.08 4.03
CA SER A 9 -5.80 3.50 4.16
C SER A 9 -7.04 4.41 4.17
N TYR A 10 -8.15 3.91 4.74
CA TYR A 10 -9.43 4.58 5.03
C TYR A 10 -10.31 4.91 3.82
N ASN A 11 -9.76 5.17 2.64
CA ASN A 11 -10.54 5.64 1.49
C ASN A 11 -9.92 5.18 0.15
N ASN A 12 -10.66 5.35 -0.95
CA ASN A 12 -10.20 5.00 -2.29
C ASN A 12 -9.06 5.88 -2.80
N ALA A 13 -8.91 7.09 -2.28
CA ALA A 13 -7.79 7.97 -2.58
C ALA A 13 -6.47 7.52 -1.89
N ARG A 14 -6.57 6.57 -0.96
CA ARG A 14 -5.45 5.99 -0.20
C ARG A 14 -4.66 7.01 0.63
N THR A 15 -5.32 8.02 1.17
CA THR A 15 -4.66 9.10 1.92
C THR A 15 -3.99 8.66 3.21
N GLY A 16 -4.36 7.51 3.77
CA GLY A 16 -3.87 7.04 5.06
C GLY A 16 -4.39 7.86 6.25
N ALA A 17 -5.45 8.66 6.04
CA ALA A 17 -5.94 9.62 7.03
C ALA A 17 -7.32 9.23 7.58
N ASN A 18 -7.41 9.16 8.91
CA ASN A 18 -8.66 9.23 9.65
C ASN A 18 -8.90 10.68 10.11
N SER A 19 -9.80 11.39 9.46
CA SER A 19 -10.09 12.81 9.73
C SER A 19 -11.19 13.05 10.77
N ALA A 20 -11.68 11.99 11.43
CA ALA A 20 -12.77 12.04 12.40
C ALA A 20 -12.39 11.49 13.79
N GLU A 21 -11.10 11.32 14.07
CA GLU A 21 -10.62 10.88 15.39
C GLU A 21 -10.64 12.06 16.37
N THR A 22 -11.29 11.86 17.51
CA THR A 22 -11.49 12.92 18.52
C THR A 22 -10.86 12.61 19.89
N ALA A 23 -10.59 11.34 20.17
CA ALA A 23 -10.08 10.90 21.47
C ALA A 23 -8.55 10.92 21.52
N LEU A 24 -7.90 10.40 20.46
CA LEU A 24 -6.44 10.34 20.39
C LEU A 24 -5.89 11.63 19.80
N THR A 25 -5.54 12.56 20.67
CA THR A 25 -4.95 13.86 20.33
C THR A 25 -3.53 13.99 20.89
N PRO A 26 -2.66 14.88 20.35
CA PRO A 26 -1.35 15.15 20.93
C PRO A 26 -1.41 15.50 22.43
N ALA A 27 -2.40 16.29 22.84
CA ALA A 27 -2.59 16.67 24.24
C ALA A 27 -2.95 15.46 25.14
N ALA A 28 -3.85 14.60 24.68
CA ALA A 28 -4.24 13.40 25.41
C ALA A 28 -3.07 12.41 25.57
N LEU A 29 -2.29 12.21 24.51
CA LEU A 29 -1.11 11.35 24.58
C LEU A 29 -0.02 11.92 25.51
N GLY A 30 0.18 13.23 25.49
CA GLY A 30 1.16 13.91 26.34
C GLY A 30 0.81 13.81 27.84
N SER A 31 -0.47 13.74 28.20
CA SER A 31 -0.91 13.66 29.58
C SER A 31 -1.00 12.25 30.15
N SER A 32 -1.48 11.28 29.36
CA SER A 32 -1.82 9.94 29.84
C SER A 32 -0.96 8.84 29.22
N GLY A 33 -0.41 9.08 28.03
CA GLY A 33 0.20 8.05 27.21
C GLY A 33 -0.83 7.01 26.73
N LEU A 34 -0.36 5.97 26.06
CA LEU A 34 -1.21 4.82 25.69
C LEU A 34 -0.86 3.60 26.54
N ARG A 35 -1.86 2.75 26.72
CA ARG A 35 -1.70 1.41 27.26
C ARG A 35 -2.17 0.37 26.25
N LYS A 36 -1.66 -0.84 26.34
CA LYS A 36 -2.21 -1.98 25.63
C LYS A 36 -3.52 -2.40 26.29
N LEU A 37 -4.61 -2.38 25.54
CA LEU A 37 -5.94 -2.71 26.03
C LEU A 37 -6.19 -4.22 25.98
N PHE A 38 -5.99 -4.81 24.81
CA PHE A 38 -6.18 -6.24 24.54
C PHE A 38 -5.44 -6.67 23.28
N SER A 39 -5.52 -7.95 22.94
CA SER A 39 -5.02 -8.53 21.71
C SER A 39 -6.07 -9.43 21.07
N MET A 40 -6.30 -9.31 19.77
CA MET A 40 -7.12 -10.21 18.97
C MET A 40 -6.23 -11.27 18.34
N ARG A 41 -6.40 -12.54 18.73
CA ARG A 41 -5.51 -13.64 18.30
C ARG A 41 -6.12 -14.43 17.16
N MET A 42 -5.32 -14.63 16.09
CA MET A 42 -5.60 -15.54 14.99
C MET A 42 -4.79 -16.82 15.24
N THR A 43 -5.46 -17.88 15.68
CA THR A 43 -4.78 -19.11 16.16
C THR A 43 -4.42 -20.09 15.06
N ASP A 44 -4.80 -19.80 13.83
CA ASP A 44 -4.58 -20.63 12.63
C ASP A 44 -3.29 -20.29 11.88
N ASP A 45 -2.66 -19.15 12.17
CA ASP A 45 -1.43 -18.71 11.53
C ASP A 45 -0.47 -18.07 12.55
N ALA A 46 0.74 -18.59 12.64
CA ALA A 46 1.76 -18.08 13.57
C ALA A 46 2.20 -16.63 13.22
N ARG A 47 2.03 -16.20 11.97
CA ARG A 47 2.33 -14.83 11.51
C ARG A 47 1.10 -13.94 11.47
N GLY A 48 -0.09 -14.51 11.33
CA GLY A 48 -1.36 -13.79 11.36
C GLY A 48 -1.73 -13.17 10.01
N ALA A 49 -1.81 -11.85 9.94
CA ALA A 49 -2.33 -11.11 8.80
C ALA A 49 -1.34 -10.08 8.24
N GLU A 50 -1.11 -10.07 6.91
CA GLU A 50 -0.58 -8.90 6.19
C GLU A 50 -1.69 -7.91 5.83
N ALA A 51 -2.92 -8.42 5.67
CA ALA A 51 -4.11 -7.60 5.43
C ALA A 51 -4.36 -6.62 6.60
N GLN A 52 -4.70 -5.37 6.26
CA GLN A 52 -5.06 -4.36 7.26
C GLN A 52 -6.36 -4.75 7.97
N PRO A 53 -6.47 -4.60 9.31
CA PRO A 53 -7.73 -4.71 10.02
C PRO A 53 -8.80 -3.76 9.48
N LEU A 54 -10.03 -4.26 9.29
CA LEU A 54 -11.18 -3.45 8.90
C LEU A 54 -12.12 -3.31 10.10
N ILE A 55 -12.59 -2.08 10.35
CA ILE A 55 -13.42 -1.77 11.53
C ILE A 55 -14.78 -1.27 11.05
N VAL A 56 -15.84 -1.96 11.45
CA VAL A 56 -17.21 -1.64 11.04
C VAL A 56 -18.11 -1.51 12.26
N PRO A 57 -18.53 -0.31 12.62
CA PRO A 57 -19.45 -0.09 13.72
C PRO A 57 -20.85 -0.61 13.45
N ASP A 58 -21.58 -0.87 14.51
CA ASP A 58 -23.03 -1.11 14.54
C ASP A 58 -23.50 -2.27 13.64
N ILE A 59 -22.73 -3.35 13.56
CA ILE A 59 -23.15 -4.59 12.86
C ILE A 59 -24.13 -5.35 13.73
N THR A 60 -25.30 -5.71 13.16
CA THR A 60 -26.29 -6.56 13.82
C THR A 60 -25.94 -8.04 13.57
N MET A 61 -25.57 -8.74 14.61
CA MET A 61 -25.24 -10.17 14.57
C MET A 61 -26.49 -11.05 14.43
N PRO A 62 -26.35 -12.35 14.11
CA PRO A 62 -27.50 -13.26 13.95
C PRO A 62 -28.39 -13.41 15.17
N ASP A 63 -27.87 -13.21 16.37
CA ASP A 63 -28.61 -13.25 17.64
C ASP A 63 -29.34 -11.94 17.97
N GLY A 64 -29.20 -10.92 17.11
CA GLY A 64 -29.81 -9.59 17.27
C GLY A 64 -28.96 -8.60 18.08
N SER A 65 -27.83 -9.00 18.62
CA SER A 65 -26.88 -8.09 19.29
C SER A 65 -26.21 -7.16 18.27
N LYS A 66 -25.79 -5.97 18.75
CA LYS A 66 -25.05 -5.00 17.92
C LYS A 66 -23.65 -4.82 18.43
N HIS A 67 -22.67 -4.91 17.54
CA HIS A 67 -21.26 -4.78 17.87
C HIS A 67 -20.53 -3.85 16.89
N ASP A 68 -19.47 -3.22 17.37
CA ASP A 68 -18.45 -2.64 16.53
C ASP A 68 -17.46 -3.77 16.22
N VAL A 69 -17.36 -4.16 14.96
CA VAL A 69 -16.65 -5.39 14.58
C VAL A 69 -15.31 -5.07 13.92
N ALA A 70 -14.26 -5.71 14.40
CA ALA A 70 -12.96 -5.77 13.75
C ALA A 70 -12.85 -7.08 12.93
N TYR A 71 -12.73 -6.97 11.62
CA TYR A 71 -12.51 -8.09 10.73
C TYR A 71 -11.02 -8.24 10.43
N LEU A 72 -10.48 -9.43 10.67
CA LEU A 72 -9.09 -9.78 10.42
C LEU A 72 -9.03 -10.96 9.43
N CYS A 73 -8.13 -10.87 8.45
CA CYS A 73 -7.93 -11.93 7.46
C CYS A 73 -6.52 -12.49 7.61
N SER A 74 -6.40 -13.76 8.00
CA SER A 74 -5.12 -14.41 8.17
C SER A 74 -4.54 -14.95 6.85
N MET A 75 -3.23 -15.12 6.81
CA MET A 75 -2.55 -15.75 5.67
C MET A 75 -2.87 -17.24 5.54
N ALA A 76 -3.50 -17.85 6.55
CA ALA A 76 -4.08 -19.21 6.48
C ALA A 76 -5.46 -19.26 5.79
N ASN A 77 -5.87 -18.24 5.04
CA ASN A 77 -7.17 -18.14 4.36
C ASN A 77 -8.38 -18.10 5.31
N THR A 78 -8.24 -17.51 6.47
CA THR A 78 -9.32 -17.48 7.46
C THR A 78 -9.71 -16.04 7.79
N ILE A 79 -11.02 -15.79 7.89
CA ILE A 79 -11.56 -14.51 8.32
C ILE A 79 -12.05 -14.64 9.78
N TRP A 80 -11.66 -13.69 10.60
CA TRP A 80 -12.01 -13.56 12.00
C TRP A 80 -12.86 -12.31 12.22
N ALA A 81 -13.83 -12.39 13.13
CA ALA A 81 -14.62 -11.25 13.59
C ALA A 81 -14.49 -11.12 15.10
N PHE A 82 -14.00 -9.97 15.54
CA PHE A 82 -13.82 -9.64 16.96
C PHE A 82 -14.63 -8.39 17.30
N ASP A 83 -15.10 -8.28 18.53
CA ASP A 83 -15.59 -7.01 19.05
C ASP A 83 -14.43 -6.02 19.12
N ALA A 84 -14.58 -4.88 18.45
CA ALA A 84 -13.56 -3.85 18.39
C ALA A 84 -13.38 -3.10 19.73
N ASN A 85 -14.27 -3.33 20.72
CA ASN A 85 -14.22 -2.66 22.00
C ASN A 85 -13.39 -3.42 23.05
N ASP A 86 -13.43 -4.76 23.03
CA ASP A 86 -12.79 -5.58 24.07
C ASP A 86 -11.99 -6.78 23.53
N GLY A 87 -12.04 -7.03 22.20
CA GLY A 87 -11.33 -8.13 21.55
C GLY A 87 -12.02 -9.49 21.69
N THR A 88 -13.26 -9.55 22.16
CA THR A 88 -14.04 -10.79 22.21
C THR A 88 -14.29 -11.32 20.79
N GLN A 89 -14.06 -12.60 20.57
CA GLN A 89 -14.36 -13.24 19.28
C GLN A 89 -15.89 -13.36 19.10
N LEU A 90 -16.43 -12.77 18.04
CA LEU A 90 -17.87 -12.72 17.78
C LEU A 90 -18.38 -13.91 16.95
N TRP A 91 -17.64 -14.34 15.94
CA TRP A 91 -17.99 -15.57 15.24
C TRP A 91 -17.45 -16.78 16.02
N GLN A 92 -18.33 -17.67 16.41
CA GLN A 92 -17.97 -18.88 17.17
C GLN A 92 -16.83 -19.66 16.49
N ASN A 93 -16.91 -19.78 15.16
CA ASN A 93 -15.84 -20.35 14.34
C ASN A 93 -15.41 -19.29 13.32
N PRO A 94 -14.10 -19.09 13.11
CA PRO A 94 -13.61 -18.26 12.01
C PRO A 94 -13.97 -18.91 10.67
N VAL A 95 -14.08 -18.09 9.63
CA VAL A 95 -14.51 -18.55 8.29
C VAL A 95 -13.30 -18.92 7.46
N SER A 96 -13.14 -20.21 7.16
CA SER A 96 -12.09 -20.69 6.26
C SER A 96 -12.52 -20.55 4.79
N LEU A 97 -11.66 -19.95 3.98
CA LEU A 97 -11.83 -19.80 2.53
C LEU A 97 -11.02 -20.84 1.72
N GLY A 98 -10.75 -21.97 2.31
CA GLY A 98 -10.00 -23.06 1.70
C GLY A 98 -8.56 -23.19 2.21
N MET A 99 -7.92 -24.31 1.90
CA MET A 99 -6.56 -24.60 2.36
C MET A 99 -5.56 -23.65 1.67
N PRO A 100 -4.73 -22.91 2.43
CA PRO A 100 -3.67 -22.08 1.85
C PRO A 100 -2.54 -22.93 1.30
N ILE A 101 -1.68 -22.36 0.46
CA ILE A 101 -0.39 -22.99 0.13
C ILE A 101 0.48 -23.01 1.39
N LYS A 102 1.11 -24.16 1.63
CA LYS A 102 2.04 -24.40 2.74
C LYS A 102 3.48 -24.47 2.23
N ASN A 103 4.44 -24.40 3.16
CA ASN A 103 5.87 -24.47 2.85
C ASN A 103 6.31 -23.41 1.81
N THR A 104 5.86 -22.20 2.00
CA THR A 104 6.02 -21.08 1.08
C THR A 104 7.48 -20.77 0.74
N ARG A 105 8.43 -21.00 1.67
CA ARG A 105 9.87 -20.81 1.43
C ARG A 105 10.47 -21.74 0.37
N LYS A 106 9.79 -22.85 0.04
CA LYS A 106 10.18 -23.71 -1.08
C LYS A 106 9.82 -23.12 -2.43
N ILE A 107 8.84 -22.20 -2.44
CA ILE A 107 8.38 -21.50 -3.64
C ILE A 107 9.20 -20.20 -3.81
N ASP A 108 9.37 -19.47 -2.71
CA ASP A 108 10.09 -18.22 -2.66
C ASP A 108 10.85 -18.15 -1.32
N SER A 109 12.18 -18.22 -1.37
CA SER A 109 13.03 -18.25 -0.18
C SER A 109 12.99 -16.96 0.66
N TRP A 110 12.50 -15.86 0.07
CA TRP A 110 12.33 -14.58 0.74
C TRP A 110 11.02 -14.49 1.56
N LEU A 111 10.10 -15.46 1.41
CA LEU A 111 8.87 -15.48 2.19
C LEU A 111 9.16 -15.90 3.63
N ILE A 112 8.67 -15.10 4.57
CA ILE A 112 8.76 -15.39 6.01
C ILE A 112 7.46 -15.99 6.57
N ASN A 113 6.42 -16.07 5.76
CA ASN A 113 5.10 -16.59 6.10
C ASN A 113 5.10 -18.13 6.00
N ASP A 114 4.43 -18.81 6.93
CA ASP A 114 4.26 -20.25 6.87
C ASP A 114 3.19 -20.65 5.83
N HIS A 115 2.23 -19.73 5.58
CA HIS A 115 1.15 -19.90 4.63
C HIS A 115 1.15 -18.78 3.58
N TRP A 116 0.63 -19.12 2.42
CA TRP A 116 0.35 -18.17 1.36
C TRP A 116 -1.13 -18.29 0.96
N GLY A 117 -1.96 -17.48 1.60
CA GLY A 117 -3.40 -17.40 1.39
C GLY A 117 -3.83 -15.95 1.15
N ILE A 118 -4.61 -15.35 2.08
CA ILE A 118 -5.02 -13.95 1.98
C ILE A 118 -3.84 -13.04 2.35
N LEU A 119 -3.30 -12.31 1.37
CA LEU A 119 -2.25 -11.30 1.59
C LEU A 119 -2.82 -9.88 1.47
N SER A 120 -3.81 -9.66 0.62
CA SER A 120 -4.38 -8.35 0.36
C SER A 120 -5.41 -7.93 1.40
N THR A 121 -5.48 -6.63 1.65
CA THR A 121 -6.58 -6.05 2.42
C THR A 121 -7.88 -6.14 1.63
N PRO A 122 -8.95 -6.74 2.19
CA PRO A 122 -10.28 -6.75 1.60
C PRO A 122 -10.88 -5.35 1.48
N VAL A 123 -12.02 -5.26 0.81
CA VAL A 123 -12.83 -4.04 0.80
C VAL A 123 -14.27 -4.38 1.20
N ILE A 124 -14.89 -3.48 1.96
CA ILE A 124 -16.26 -3.64 2.44
C ILE A 124 -17.20 -2.67 1.70
N ASP A 125 -18.25 -3.21 1.13
CA ASP A 125 -19.42 -2.45 0.72
C ASP A 125 -20.35 -2.31 1.92
N ARG A 126 -20.41 -1.10 2.49
CA ARG A 126 -21.20 -0.82 3.70
C ARG A 126 -22.71 -0.89 3.43
N GLU A 127 -23.16 -0.51 2.24
CA GLU A 127 -24.59 -0.50 1.88
C GLU A 127 -25.18 -1.91 1.89
N THR A 128 -24.41 -2.88 1.41
CA THR A 128 -24.83 -4.28 1.36
C THR A 128 -24.27 -5.11 2.52
N GLU A 129 -23.44 -4.54 3.39
CA GLU A 129 -22.69 -5.25 4.44
C GLU A 129 -21.96 -6.47 3.87
N THR A 130 -21.23 -6.26 2.78
CA THR A 130 -20.48 -7.30 2.06
C THR A 130 -19.00 -6.98 2.06
N MET A 131 -18.18 -7.94 2.50
CA MET A 131 -16.73 -7.92 2.35
C MET A 131 -16.34 -8.69 1.08
N TYR A 132 -15.60 -8.04 0.19
CA TYR A 132 -14.96 -8.69 -0.94
C TYR A 132 -13.52 -9.03 -0.55
N VAL A 133 -13.14 -10.28 -0.71
CA VAL A 133 -11.82 -10.80 -0.32
C VAL A 133 -11.33 -11.82 -1.34
N VAL A 134 -10.02 -11.84 -1.58
CA VAL A 134 -9.38 -12.85 -2.45
C VAL A 134 -8.59 -13.82 -1.58
N SER A 135 -8.94 -15.11 -1.67
CA SER A 135 -8.15 -16.19 -1.11
C SER A 135 -7.23 -16.81 -2.17
N PHE A 136 -6.08 -17.29 -1.76
CA PHE A 136 -5.23 -18.14 -2.60
C PHE A 136 -5.22 -19.53 -1.99
N SER A 137 -6.03 -20.42 -2.54
CA SER A 137 -6.30 -21.75 -1.99
C SER A 137 -5.88 -22.86 -2.93
N SER A 138 -5.55 -24.00 -2.34
CA SER A 138 -5.11 -25.21 -3.02
C SER A 138 -5.86 -26.42 -2.48
N ALA A 139 -6.24 -27.35 -3.35
CA ALA A 139 -6.93 -28.58 -2.93
C ALA A 139 -6.06 -29.49 -2.05
N ASP A 140 -4.74 -29.43 -2.17
CA ASP A 140 -3.77 -30.28 -1.47
C ASP A 140 -2.69 -29.50 -0.68
N GLY A 141 -2.80 -28.17 -0.63
CA GLY A 141 -1.82 -27.30 0.02
C GLY A 141 -0.54 -27.09 -0.80
N THR A 142 -0.48 -27.59 -2.04
CA THR A 142 0.67 -27.40 -2.94
C THR A 142 0.39 -26.32 -3.99
N GLN A 143 1.47 -25.82 -4.58
CA GLN A 143 1.38 -24.82 -5.64
C GLN A 143 0.72 -25.33 -6.94
N ASN A 144 0.71 -26.65 -7.18
CA ASN A 144 0.28 -27.23 -8.46
C ASN A 144 -1.24 -27.14 -8.68
N ASN A 145 -2.01 -27.12 -7.59
CA ASN A 145 -3.47 -27.09 -7.61
C ASN A 145 -4.04 -25.81 -6.98
N ALA A 146 -3.25 -24.75 -6.96
CA ALA A 146 -3.65 -23.49 -6.34
C ALA A 146 -4.36 -22.57 -7.34
N SER A 147 -5.31 -21.79 -6.83
CA SER A 147 -6.02 -20.76 -7.59
C SER A 147 -6.48 -19.63 -6.67
N HIS A 148 -6.62 -18.44 -7.24
CA HIS A 148 -7.20 -17.29 -6.55
C HIS A 148 -8.72 -17.34 -6.68
N HIS A 149 -9.42 -17.15 -5.56
CA HIS A 149 -10.87 -17.10 -5.52
C HIS A 149 -11.33 -15.78 -4.93
N LEU A 150 -12.21 -15.10 -5.64
CA LEU A 150 -12.91 -13.92 -5.13
C LEU A 150 -14.18 -14.37 -4.40
N HIS A 151 -14.35 -13.91 -3.17
CA HIS A 151 -15.49 -14.17 -2.30
C HIS A 151 -16.25 -12.88 -2.02
N ALA A 152 -17.56 -13.00 -1.79
CA ALA A 152 -18.45 -11.95 -1.32
C ALA A 152 -19.06 -12.38 0.02
N ILE A 153 -18.47 -11.97 1.13
CA ILE A 153 -18.75 -12.44 2.48
C ILE A 153 -19.70 -11.48 3.19
N ARG A 154 -20.78 -12.00 3.76
CA ARG A 154 -21.72 -11.24 4.57
C ARG A 154 -21.14 -10.97 5.96
N LEU A 155 -21.11 -9.70 6.38
CA LEU A 155 -20.41 -9.26 7.60
C LEU A 155 -20.97 -9.88 8.89
N ARG A 156 -22.28 -10.07 8.99
CA ARG A 156 -22.92 -10.52 10.24
C ARG A 156 -22.59 -11.96 10.63
N ASP A 157 -22.29 -12.85 9.65
CA ASP A 157 -22.16 -14.29 9.91
C ASP A 157 -21.10 -15.01 9.06
N GLY A 158 -20.35 -14.27 8.26
CA GLY A 158 -19.24 -14.82 7.46
C GLY A 158 -19.66 -15.75 6.31
N LYS A 159 -20.93 -15.82 5.97
CA LYS A 159 -21.39 -16.69 4.87
C LYS A 159 -21.20 -16.02 3.51
N ASP A 160 -20.86 -16.79 2.52
CA ASP A 160 -20.84 -16.33 1.13
C ASP A 160 -22.24 -15.83 0.72
N ARG A 161 -22.31 -14.64 0.10
CA ARG A 161 -23.52 -14.11 -0.53
C ARG A 161 -23.75 -14.71 -1.91
N LYS A 162 -22.67 -15.06 -2.59
CA LYS A 162 -22.62 -15.65 -3.92
C LYS A 162 -21.53 -16.71 -3.94
N ALA A 163 -21.65 -17.71 -4.81
CA ALA A 163 -20.60 -18.72 -4.99
C ALA A 163 -19.26 -18.03 -5.35
N PRO A 164 -18.16 -18.42 -4.72
CA PRO A 164 -16.84 -17.89 -5.05
C PRO A 164 -16.50 -18.10 -6.53
N ILE A 165 -15.75 -17.17 -7.11
CA ILE A 165 -15.33 -17.26 -8.51
C ILE A 165 -13.81 -17.29 -8.61
N ILE A 166 -13.30 -18.12 -9.52
CA ILE A 166 -11.87 -18.17 -9.84
C ILE A 166 -11.49 -16.89 -10.57
N VAL A 167 -10.47 -16.21 -10.07
CA VAL A 167 -9.93 -15.01 -10.70
C VAL A 167 -9.04 -15.43 -11.87
N GLN A 168 -9.36 -14.94 -13.05
CA GLN A 168 -8.63 -15.21 -14.28
C GLN A 168 -8.34 -13.91 -15.01
N GLY A 169 -7.28 -13.86 -15.82
CA GLY A 169 -6.95 -12.71 -16.64
C GLY A 169 -6.45 -13.18 -17.99
N THR A 170 -7.01 -12.63 -19.06
CA THR A 170 -6.49 -12.81 -20.42
C THR A 170 -6.53 -11.51 -21.17
N MET A 171 -5.52 -11.26 -21.99
CA MET A 171 -5.41 -10.10 -22.87
C MET A 171 -4.69 -10.51 -24.18
N ARG A 172 -5.01 -9.85 -25.29
CA ARG A 172 -4.23 -10.01 -26.53
C ARG A 172 -3.12 -8.96 -26.58
N ASN A 173 -1.92 -9.40 -26.91
CA ASN A 173 -0.80 -8.50 -27.19
C ASN A 173 -0.86 -7.95 -28.63
N ALA A 174 0.09 -7.08 -28.99
CA ALA A 174 0.15 -6.46 -30.32
C ALA A 174 0.26 -7.48 -31.47
N ALA A 175 0.88 -8.64 -31.22
CA ALA A 175 0.98 -9.73 -32.21
C ALA A 175 -0.28 -10.61 -32.25
N GLY A 176 -1.34 -10.27 -31.49
CA GLY A 176 -2.58 -11.06 -31.40
C GLY A 176 -2.48 -12.31 -30.55
N LYS A 177 -1.32 -12.58 -29.91
CA LYS A 177 -1.13 -13.70 -28.99
C LYS A 177 -1.83 -13.43 -27.68
N THR A 178 -2.53 -14.41 -27.13
CA THR A 178 -3.13 -14.32 -25.79
C THR A 178 -2.06 -14.49 -24.71
N VAL A 179 -2.00 -13.52 -23.78
CA VAL A 179 -1.29 -13.62 -22.51
C VAL A 179 -2.29 -13.88 -21.41
N SER A 180 -1.88 -14.55 -20.34
CA SER A 180 -2.78 -14.97 -19.25
C SER A 180 -2.15 -14.70 -17.88
N LEU A 181 -3.01 -14.46 -16.89
CA LEU A 181 -2.61 -14.39 -15.48
C LEU A 181 -1.95 -15.71 -15.05
N GLY A 182 -0.77 -15.59 -14.47
CA GLY A 182 -0.02 -16.75 -13.98
C GLY A 182 -0.58 -17.28 -12.67
N GLN A 183 -0.58 -18.60 -12.51
CA GLN A 183 -1.15 -19.27 -11.35
C GLN A 183 -0.51 -18.85 -10.02
N LEU A 184 0.81 -18.64 -9.98
CA LEU A 184 1.58 -18.34 -8.76
C LEU A 184 1.88 -16.86 -8.55
N GLN A 185 1.14 -15.96 -9.21
CA GLN A 185 1.32 -14.54 -8.98
C GLN A 185 0.70 -14.12 -7.64
N LYS A 186 1.43 -13.30 -6.87
CA LYS A 186 0.92 -12.81 -5.58
C LYS A 186 -0.21 -11.80 -5.79
N GLN A 187 -1.27 -11.95 -5.04
CA GLN A 187 -2.35 -10.98 -4.92
C GLN A 187 -2.18 -10.27 -3.56
N ARG A 188 -1.32 -9.23 -3.51
CA ARG A 188 -1.00 -8.49 -2.28
C ARG A 188 -1.65 -7.12 -2.25
N ALA A 189 -1.69 -6.41 -3.37
CA ALA A 189 -2.30 -5.09 -3.47
C ALA A 189 -3.74 -5.13 -2.95
N ALA A 190 -4.12 -4.19 -2.08
CA ALA A 190 -5.46 -4.12 -1.50
C ALA A 190 -6.52 -4.01 -2.59
N LEU A 191 -7.68 -4.61 -2.35
CA LEU A 191 -8.82 -4.52 -3.25
C LEU A 191 -9.34 -3.08 -3.29
N LEU A 192 -9.87 -2.68 -4.45
CA LEU A 192 -10.45 -1.37 -4.66
C LEU A 192 -11.89 -1.51 -5.13
N LEU A 193 -12.83 -0.87 -4.45
CA LEU A 193 -14.24 -0.81 -4.83
C LEU A 193 -14.60 0.62 -5.21
N THR A 194 -14.95 0.85 -6.48
CA THR A 194 -15.38 2.18 -6.94
C THR A 194 -16.86 2.16 -7.31
N ALA A 195 -17.50 3.30 -7.17
CA ALA A 195 -18.80 3.55 -7.80
C ALA A 195 -18.54 4.19 -9.17
N SER A 196 -19.06 3.61 -10.24
CA SER A 196 -19.00 4.26 -11.55
C SER A 196 -20.11 5.29 -11.67
N GLY A 197 -19.74 6.58 -11.68
CA GLY A 197 -20.46 7.80 -11.96
C GLY A 197 -21.98 7.82 -12.24
N GLN A 198 -22.63 8.93 -11.91
CA GLN A 198 -23.88 9.49 -12.46
C GLN A 198 -25.18 8.66 -12.54
N LYS A 199 -25.32 7.49 -11.90
CA LYS A 199 -26.62 6.78 -11.85
C LYS A 199 -27.12 6.64 -10.43
N PRO A 200 -28.45 6.74 -10.18
CA PRO A 200 -29.03 6.67 -8.82
C PRO A 200 -28.87 5.34 -8.10
N HIS A 201 -28.36 4.31 -8.78
CA HIS A 201 -27.81 3.08 -8.23
C HIS A 201 -26.48 2.85 -8.92
N SER A 202 -25.43 3.44 -8.37
CA SER A 202 -24.10 3.37 -8.93
C SER A 202 -23.64 1.92 -9.02
N GLN A 203 -23.51 1.43 -10.25
CA GLN A 203 -22.88 0.14 -10.54
C GLN A 203 -21.47 0.17 -9.96
N LYS A 204 -21.21 -0.66 -8.94
CA LYS A 204 -19.92 -0.75 -8.29
C LYS A 204 -19.02 -1.72 -9.04
N THR A 205 -17.78 -1.30 -9.24
CA THR A 205 -16.73 -2.12 -9.86
C THR A 205 -15.66 -2.43 -8.83
N LEU A 206 -15.34 -3.71 -8.69
CA LEU A 206 -14.27 -4.21 -7.84
C LEU A 206 -13.03 -4.48 -8.70
N TYR A 207 -11.87 -4.02 -8.24
CA TYR A 207 -10.58 -4.26 -8.89
C TYR A 207 -9.68 -5.11 -8.01
N VAL A 208 -9.05 -6.11 -8.64
CA VAL A 208 -8.08 -7.02 -8.04
C VAL A 208 -6.78 -6.91 -8.83
N ALA A 209 -5.68 -6.53 -8.19
CA ALA A 209 -4.39 -6.36 -8.83
C ALA A 209 -3.39 -7.44 -8.40
N PHE A 210 -2.51 -7.84 -9.32
CA PHE A 210 -1.53 -8.90 -9.14
C PHE A 210 -0.12 -8.43 -9.43
N THR A 211 0.84 -9.01 -8.73
CA THR A 211 2.26 -8.83 -9.02
C THR A 211 2.62 -9.37 -10.40
N GLY A 212 3.83 -9.05 -10.83
CA GLY A 212 4.48 -9.66 -12.01
C GLY A 212 5.71 -10.44 -11.60
N GLY A 213 6.54 -10.79 -12.57
CA GLY A 213 7.88 -11.28 -12.33
C GLY A 213 8.91 -10.17 -12.57
N GLU A 214 10.15 -10.42 -12.19
CA GLU A 214 11.25 -9.44 -12.16
C GLU A 214 12.37 -9.77 -13.16
N ARG A 215 12.10 -10.65 -14.14
CA ARG A 215 13.11 -11.14 -15.11
C ARG A 215 12.50 -11.26 -16.51
N PRO A 216 13.31 -11.14 -17.56
CA PRO A 216 12.84 -11.39 -18.93
C PRO A 216 12.10 -12.73 -19.07
N GLY A 217 10.91 -12.69 -19.67
CA GLY A 217 10.02 -13.84 -19.81
C GLY A 217 9.14 -14.14 -18.57
N ALA A 218 9.23 -13.34 -17.52
CA ALA A 218 8.42 -13.49 -16.33
C ALA A 218 6.96 -13.06 -16.54
N PRO A 219 6.03 -13.50 -15.66
CA PRO A 219 4.62 -13.12 -15.71
C PRO A 219 4.38 -11.62 -15.64
N HIS A 220 3.32 -11.15 -16.28
CA HIS A 220 2.89 -9.76 -16.33
C HIS A 220 2.16 -9.34 -15.05
N GLY A 221 2.25 -8.05 -14.65
CA GLY A 221 1.33 -7.46 -13.69
C GLY A 221 -0.09 -7.38 -14.27
N TRP A 222 -1.13 -7.53 -13.43
CA TRP A 222 -2.53 -7.55 -13.87
C TRP A 222 -3.43 -6.70 -12.99
N VAL A 223 -4.47 -6.15 -13.63
CA VAL A 223 -5.68 -5.63 -12.95
C VAL A 223 -6.90 -6.32 -13.56
N ILE A 224 -7.73 -6.91 -12.70
CA ILE A 224 -8.96 -7.60 -13.10
C ILE A 224 -10.14 -6.83 -12.49
N ALA A 225 -11.13 -6.51 -13.33
CA ALA A 225 -12.33 -5.80 -12.92
C ALA A 225 -13.53 -6.75 -12.83
N PHE A 226 -14.34 -6.57 -11.78
CA PHE A 226 -15.56 -7.33 -11.53
C PHE A 226 -16.73 -6.38 -11.31
N ASP A 227 -17.87 -6.70 -11.89
CA ASP A 227 -19.13 -6.10 -11.54
C ASP A 227 -19.69 -6.79 -10.28
N VAL A 228 -19.98 -6.03 -9.22
CA VAL A 228 -20.35 -6.62 -7.93
C VAL A 228 -21.81 -7.10 -7.90
N ASP A 229 -22.69 -6.55 -8.73
CA ASP A 229 -24.09 -6.92 -8.77
C ASP A 229 -24.29 -8.28 -9.46
N SER A 230 -23.69 -8.46 -10.63
CA SER A 230 -23.68 -9.75 -11.32
C SER A 230 -22.68 -10.73 -10.70
N PHE A 231 -21.67 -10.23 -10.00
CA PHE A 231 -20.52 -10.95 -9.47
C PHE A 231 -19.75 -11.69 -10.57
N GLN A 232 -19.53 -11.00 -11.69
CA GLN A 232 -18.83 -11.53 -12.85
C GLN A 232 -17.62 -10.67 -13.18
N GLN A 233 -16.59 -11.31 -13.70
CA GLN A 233 -15.45 -10.61 -14.28
C GLN A 233 -15.89 -9.90 -15.56
N THR A 234 -15.52 -8.63 -15.69
CA THR A 234 -15.95 -7.77 -16.80
C THR A 234 -14.81 -7.31 -17.69
N ALA A 235 -13.63 -7.04 -17.13
CA ALA A 235 -12.46 -6.62 -17.89
C ALA A 235 -11.16 -7.09 -17.23
N ALA A 236 -10.07 -7.12 -18.01
CA ALA A 236 -8.73 -7.40 -17.54
C ALA A 236 -7.72 -6.51 -18.29
N TRP A 237 -6.68 -6.07 -17.61
CA TRP A 237 -5.55 -5.34 -18.18
C TRP A 237 -4.25 -5.96 -17.69
N ALA A 238 -3.32 -6.24 -18.62
CA ALA A 238 -1.95 -6.64 -18.34
C ALA A 238 -1.02 -5.44 -18.51
N ALA A 239 -0.11 -5.24 -17.56
CA ALA A 239 0.79 -4.08 -17.59
C ALA A 239 1.81 -4.12 -18.73
N THR A 240 2.19 -5.32 -19.19
CA THR A 240 3.29 -5.52 -20.15
C THR A 240 2.99 -6.66 -21.14
N PRO A 241 1.87 -6.62 -21.89
CA PRO A 241 1.40 -7.78 -22.66
C PRO A 241 2.33 -8.17 -23.83
N ASN A 242 3.17 -7.24 -24.33
CA ASN A 242 4.14 -7.54 -25.38
C ASN A 242 5.47 -8.08 -24.83
N GLY A 243 5.79 -7.76 -23.58
CA GLY A 243 7.06 -8.05 -22.95
C GLY A 243 6.96 -8.90 -21.69
N TRP A 244 7.41 -8.40 -20.54
CA TRP A 244 7.46 -9.12 -19.25
C TRP A 244 7.35 -8.16 -18.06
N GLY A 245 7.00 -8.65 -16.88
CA GLY A 245 7.05 -7.90 -15.63
C GLY A 245 5.92 -6.87 -15.47
N GLY A 246 6.25 -5.67 -15.02
CA GLY A 246 5.28 -4.63 -14.71
C GLY A 246 4.43 -4.98 -13.48
N GLY A 247 5.03 -5.64 -12.49
CA GLY A 247 4.33 -6.15 -11.31
C GLY A 247 3.67 -5.04 -10.48
N ILE A 248 2.43 -5.28 -10.01
CA ILE A 248 1.70 -4.36 -9.13
C ILE A 248 1.89 -4.86 -7.70
N TRP A 249 3.05 -4.52 -7.12
CA TRP A 249 3.46 -5.01 -5.80
C TRP A 249 2.71 -4.33 -4.66
N GLN A 250 2.74 -3.04 -4.62
CA GLN A 250 2.05 -2.12 -3.71
C GLN A 250 1.98 -2.64 -2.26
N GLY A 251 3.13 -2.99 -1.69
CA GLY A 251 3.30 -3.78 -0.49
C GLY A 251 2.48 -3.33 0.72
N SER A 252 2.39 -2.03 0.97
CA SER A 252 1.64 -1.47 2.10
C SER A 252 0.34 -0.78 1.70
N GLN A 253 -0.10 -0.91 0.42
CA GLN A 253 -1.21 -0.13 -0.11
C GLN A 253 -2.01 -0.95 -1.15
N GLY A 254 -2.66 -0.28 -2.08
CA GLY A 254 -3.38 -0.83 -3.22
C GLY A 254 -3.66 0.27 -4.24
N PRO A 255 -4.22 -0.05 -5.40
CA PRO A 255 -4.66 0.93 -6.36
C PRO A 255 -5.53 2.01 -5.71
N SER A 256 -5.34 3.26 -6.08
CA SER A 256 -6.21 4.37 -5.68
C SER A 256 -7.20 4.72 -6.78
N ALA A 257 -8.26 5.46 -6.43
CA ALA A 257 -9.22 5.95 -7.40
C ALA A 257 -9.61 7.40 -7.12
N ASP A 258 -9.96 8.11 -8.19
CA ASP A 258 -10.61 9.42 -8.11
C ASP A 258 -12.15 9.30 -8.11
N ASP A 259 -12.82 10.44 -7.94
CA ASP A 259 -14.28 10.52 -7.89
C ASP A 259 -14.95 10.25 -9.25
N GLU A 260 -14.18 10.21 -10.33
CA GLU A 260 -14.63 9.85 -11.68
C GLU A 260 -14.52 8.34 -11.94
N GLY A 261 -13.93 7.58 -11.00
CA GLY A 261 -13.73 6.14 -11.07
C GLY A 261 -12.50 5.71 -11.88
N HIS A 262 -11.57 6.63 -12.20
CA HIS A 262 -10.29 6.25 -12.76
C HIS A 262 -9.46 5.54 -11.68
N VAL A 263 -8.74 4.51 -12.10
CA VAL A 263 -7.88 3.72 -11.22
C VAL A 263 -6.43 4.10 -11.46
N TYR A 264 -5.72 4.43 -10.39
CA TYR A 264 -4.31 4.76 -10.42
C TYR A 264 -3.51 3.66 -9.74
N LEU A 265 -2.41 3.28 -10.38
CA LEU A 265 -1.50 2.26 -9.87
C LEU A 265 -0.05 2.55 -10.29
N MET A 266 0.87 1.83 -9.68
CA MET A 266 2.28 1.88 -10.02
C MET A 266 2.76 0.46 -10.34
N THR A 267 3.54 0.35 -11.39
CA THR A 267 4.10 -0.91 -11.88
C THR A 267 5.60 -0.97 -11.58
N GLY A 268 6.11 -2.16 -11.37
CA GLY A 268 7.53 -2.42 -11.12
C GLY A 268 8.30 -2.81 -12.38
N ASN A 269 9.44 -3.46 -12.16
CA ASN A 269 10.40 -3.87 -13.20
C ASN A 269 9.74 -4.57 -14.39
N GLY A 270 10.21 -4.28 -15.60
CA GLY A 270 9.70 -4.94 -16.80
C GLY A 270 9.81 -4.12 -18.08
N SER A 271 9.13 -4.61 -19.11
CA SER A 271 9.14 -4.00 -20.44
C SER A 271 8.28 -2.73 -20.50
N TRP A 272 8.76 -1.76 -21.27
CA TRP A 272 8.07 -0.52 -21.51
C TRP A 272 8.18 -0.09 -22.98
N ASP A 273 7.04 0.26 -23.60
CA ASP A 273 7.00 0.82 -24.96
C ASP A 273 6.17 2.11 -25.05
N GLY A 274 5.51 2.51 -23.94
CA GLY A 274 4.65 3.68 -23.86
C GLY A 274 3.36 3.59 -24.67
N THR A 275 2.99 2.39 -25.11
CA THR A 275 1.77 2.11 -25.90
C THR A 275 0.93 0.97 -25.33
N MET A 276 1.54 -0.17 -25.06
CA MET A 276 0.91 -1.34 -24.43
C MET A 276 1.67 -1.82 -23.20
N ASP A 277 2.98 -1.65 -23.16
CA ASP A 277 3.83 -2.05 -22.06
C ASP A 277 4.17 -0.84 -21.17
N PHE A 278 3.79 -0.92 -19.89
CA PHE A 278 3.87 0.16 -18.93
C PHE A 278 4.55 -0.29 -17.62
N ALA A 279 5.71 -0.94 -17.69
CA ALA A 279 6.53 -1.16 -16.51
C ALA A 279 7.10 0.18 -15.99
N GLU A 280 7.50 0.23 -14.72
CA GLU A 280 8.09 1.40 -14.05
C GLU A 280 7.27 2.69 -14.25
N SER A 281 5.94 2.58 -14.19
CA SER A 281 5.04 3.66 -14.53
C SER A 281 4.00 3.93 -13.43
N VAL A 282 3.68 5.21 -13.22
CA VAL A 282 2.42 5.62 -12.61
C VAL A 282 1.37 5.63 -13.72
N THR A 283 0.34 4.80 -13.62
CA THR A 283 -0.63 4.58 -14.70
C THR A 283 -2.03 4.95 -14.24
N LYS A 284 -2.77 5.68 -15.07
CA LYS A 284 -4.20 5.99 -14.91
C LYS A 284 -5.00 5.11 -15.84
N LEU A 285 -5.81 4.19 -15.30
CA LEU A 285 -6.71 3.33 -16.05
C LEU A 285 -8.13 3.88 -16.03
N LYS A 286 -8.81 3.77 -17.18
CA LYS A 286 -10.24 4.04 -17.30
C LYS A 286 -11.00 2.75 -17.57
N TYR A 287 -11.95 2.46 -16.71
CA TYR A 287 -12.95 1.43 -16.92
C TYR A 287 -14.11 2.00 -17.72
N THR A 288 -14.51 1.30 -18.78
CA THR A 288 -15.72 1.65 -19.55
C THR A 288 -16.64 0.44 -19.53
N PRO A 289 -17.84 0.54 -18.90
CA PRO A 289 -18.83 -0.52 -18.92
C PRO A 289 -19.23 -0.88 -20.35
N GLY A 290 -19.54 -2.14 -20.58
CA GLY A 290 -20.03 -2.66 -21.86
C GLY A 290 -21.03 -3.80 -21.63
N PRO A 291 -21.73 -4.26 -22.69
CA PRO A 291 -22.49 -5.50 -22.59
C PRO A 291 -21.61 -6.65 -22.14
N ALA A 292 -22.20 -7.72 -21.63
CA ALA A 292 -21.49 -8.86 -21.03
C ALA A 292 -20.24 -9.27 -21.87
N GLY A 293 -19.06 -9.10 -21.28
CA GLY A 293 -17.78 -9.43 -21.91
C GLY A 293 -17.19 -8.33 -22.83
N ALA A 294 -17.80 -7.16 -22.94
CA ALA A 294 -17.34 -6.06 -23.80
C ALA A 294 -16.86 -4.82 -23.01
N ALA A 295 -16.82 -4.90 -21.67
CA ALA A 295 -16.23 -3.83 -20.87
C ALA A 295 -14.72 -3.73 -21.13
N THR A 296 -14.19 -2.51 -21.05
CA THR A 296 -12.76 -2.26 -21.27
C THR A 296 -12.11 -1.62 -20.05
N LEU A 297 -10.84 -1.94 -19.84
CA LEU A 297 -9.98 -1.31 -18.85
C LEU A 297 -8.68 -0.95 -19.57
N VAL A 298 -8.44 0.35 -19.78
CA VAL A 298 -7.35 0.84 -20.62
C VAL A 298 -6.58 1.99 -19.98
N PRO A 299 -5.25 2.10 -20.21
CA PRO A 299 -4.49 3.26 -19.79
C PRO A 299 -4.92 4.49 -20.60
N VAL A 300 -5.19 5.60 -19.90
CA VAL A 300 -5.58 6.88 -20.50
C VAL A 300 -4.55 7.96 -20.25
N ASP A 301 -3.71 7.80 -19.24
CA ASP A 301 -2.57 8.67 -18.93
C ASP A 301 -1.52 7.92 -18.13
N TRP A 302 -0.26 8.36 -18.17
CA TRP A 302 0.85 7.75 -17.43
C TRP A 302 2.05 8.68 -17.30
N PHE A 303 2.90 8.37 -16.32
CA PHE A 303 4.21 8.96 -16.13
C PHE A 303 5.23 7.84 -15.87
N THR A 304 6.33 7.84 -16.57
CA THR A 304 7.41 6.86 -16.44
C THR A 304 8.72 7.63 -16.20
N PRO A 305 9.33 7.55 -15.01
CA PRO A 305 10.56 8.29 -14.72
C PRO A 305 11.78 7.69 -15.43
N PHE A 306 11.80 6.38 -15.58
CA PHE A 306 12.88 5.61 -16.22
C PHE A 306 12.34 4.24 -16.65
N THR A 307 13.18 3.48 -17.36
CA THR A 307 12.94 2.06 -17.67
C THR A 307 14.20 1.26 -17.33
N ASP A 308 14.06 -0.05 -17.18
CA ASP A 308 15.22 -0.93 -17.00
C ASP A 308 16.20 -0.83 -18.16
N GLU A 309 15.71 -0.69 -19.39
CA GLU A 309 16.54 -0.50 -20.58
C GLU A 309 17.32 0.80 -20.53
N SER A 310 16.73 1.90 -20.03
CA SER A 310 17.44 3.18 -19.89
C SER A 310 18.51 3.14 -18.80
N ARG A 311 18.40 2.22 -17.84
CA ARG A 311 19.38 1.97 -16.77
C ARG A 311 20.42 0.91 -17.15
N ALA A 312 20.09 -0.05 -18.01
CA ALA A 312 20.94 -1.17 -18.40
C ALA A 312 22.35 -0.78 -18.88
N PRO A 313 22.57 0.28 -19.68
CA PRO A 313 23.91 0.68 -20.12
C PRO A 313 24.85 1.09 -18.99
N GLN A 314 24.32 1.37 -17.80
CA GLN A 314 25.07 1.84 -16.64
C GLN A 314 25.47 0.71 -15.69
N LEU A 315 24.91 -0.48 -15.86
CA LEU A 315 25.01 -1.58 -14.93
C LEU A 315 26.09 -2.60 -15.24
N ASN A 316 26.91 -2.36 -16.29
CA ASN A 316 28.07 -3.19 -16.65
C ASN A 316 27.86 -4.69 -16.38
N ASP A 317 27.40 -5.44 -17.34
CA ASP A 317 27.35 -6.91 -17.38
C ASP A 317 26.56 -7.64 -16.26
N ARG A 318 25.91 -6.92 -15.32
CA ARG A 318 25.23 -7.56 -14.21
C ARG A 318 23.72 -7.75 -14.43
N GLY A 319 23.17 -7.21 -15.50
CA GLY A 319 21.77 -7.40 -15.91
C GLY A 319 20.72 -6.74 -15.01
N TYR A 320 19.47 -6.92 -15.35
CA TYR A 320 18.29 -6.35 -14.68
C TYR A 320 18.11 -6.77 -13.22
N ASP A 321 18.61 -7.95 -12.85
CA ASP A 321 18.47 -8.52 -11.50
C ASP A 321 19.14 -7.70 -10.39
N TRP A 322 19.94 -6.72 -10.74
CA TRP A 322 20.75 -5.96 -9.79
C TRP A 322 20.13 -4.63 -9.38
N THR A 323 19.21 -4.10 -10.16
CA THR A 323 18.62 -2.81 -9.84
C THR A 323 17.44 -2.92 -8.91
N ASP A 324 16.59 -3.91 -9.09
CA ASP A 324 15.37 -4.19 -8.31
C ASP A 324 14.73 -2.89 -7.77
N GLN A 325 14.57 -1.90 -8.66
CA GLN A 325 14.19 -0.54 -8.29
C GLN A 325 12.69 -0.31 -8.43
N ASP A 326 11.89 -1.39 -8.41
CA ASP A 326 10.42 -1.33 -8.57
C ASP A 326 9.79 0.00 -8.15
N LEU A 327 9.36 0.80 -9.10
CA LEU A 327 8.52 1.97 -8.83
C LEU A 327 7.21 1.53 -8.16
N GLY A 328 6.72 0.34 -8.53
CA GLY A 328 5.51 -0.26 -8.00
C GLY A 328 5.62 -0.87 -6.60
N SER A 329 6.72 -0.70 -5.87
CA SER A 329 6.85 -1.20 -4.48
C SER A 329 5.90 -0.51 -3.50
N ALA A 330 5.66 0.78 -3.67
CA ALA A 330 4.59 1.54 -3.04
C ALA A 330 3.43 1.79 -4.01
N ALA A 331 2.42 2.57 -3.64
CA ALA A 331 1.26 2.87 -4.46
C ALA A 331 0.98 4.37 -4.53
N PRO A 332 0.27 4.83 -5.57
CA PRO A 332 -0.05 6.24 -5.71
C PRO A 332 -1.16 6.64 -4.74
N VAL A 333 -1.01 7.84 -4.18
CA VAL A 333 -1.99 8.49 -3.29
C VAL A 333 -2.64 9.65 -4.05
N TYR A 334 -3.96 9.66 -4.10
CA TYR A 334 -4.71 10.76 -4.71
C TYR A 334 -5.02 11.84 -3.67
N LEU A 335 -4.54 13.05 -3.92
CA LEU A 335 -4.80 14.23 -3.09
C LEU A 335 -6.00 14.99 -3.68
N ALA A 336 -7.21 14.53 -3.36
CA ALA A 336 -8.45 15.01 -3.98
C ALA A 336 -8.63 16.53 -3.86
N SER A 337 -8.33 17.11 -2.70
CA SER A 337 -8.44 18.56 -2.46
C SER A 337 -7.50 19.40 -3.32
N LEU A 338 -6.44 18.81 -3.86
CA LEU A 338 -5.41 19.48 -4.65
C LEU A 338 -5.41 19.07 -6.13
N GLY A 339 -6.13 18.00 -6.48
CA GLY A 339 -6.11 17.44 -7.84
C GLY A 339 -4.77 16.81 -8.23
N LEU A 340 -4.00 16.32 -7.25
CA LEU A 340 -2.66 15.80 -7.43
C LEU A 340 -2.58 14.30 -7.14
N MET A 341 -1.63 13.63 -7.80
CA MET A 341 -1.18 12.27 -7.46
C MET A 341 0.23 12.33 -6.90
N VAL A 342 0.49 11.56 -5.86
CA VAL A 342 1.83 11.40 -5.28
C VAL A 342 2.20 9.92 -5.29
N GLY A 343 3.37 9.58 -5.81
CA GLY A 343 3.86 8.21 -5.89
C GLY A 343 5.34 8.11 -5.56
N SER A 344 5.77 6.94 -5.12
CA SER A 344 7.16 6.67 -4.74
C SER A 344 7.47 5.17 -4.88
N GLY A 345 8.74 4.81 -4.98
CA GLY A 345 9.16 3.42 -5.14
C GLY A 345 10.54 3.11 -4.53
N LYS A 346 11.12 1.98 -4.92
CA LYS A 346 12.46 1.55 -4.47
C LYS A 346 13.58 2.48 -4.96
N ASP A 347 13.31 3.31 -5.96
CA ASP A 347 14.24 4.37 -6.38
C ASP A 347 14.47 5.45 -5.31
N GLY A 348 13.63 5.46 -4.26
CA GLY A 348 13.73 6.43 -3.18
C GLY A 348 13.37 7.85 -3.60
N ILE A 349 12.49 8.01 -4.57
CA ILE A 349 12.05 9.30 -5.11
C ILE A 349 10.54 9.44 -4.95
N LEU A 350 10.10 10.60 -4.49
CA LEU A 350 8.69 10.97 -4.41
C LEU A 350 8.34 11.86 -5.60
N TYR A 351 7.35 11.46 -6.38
CA TYR A 351 6.87 12.16 -7.57
C TYR A 351 5.52 12.80 -7.30
N VAL A 352 5.36 14.07 -7.70
CA VAL A 352 4.09 14.82 -7.62
C VAL A 352 3.58 15.12 -9.02
N LEU A 353 2.42 14.59 -9.36
CA LEU A 353 1.83 14.61 -10.69
C LEU A 353 0.48 15.34 -10.70
N ASP A 354 0.16 15.99 -11.80
CA ASP A 354 -1.21 16.44 -12.07
C ASP A 354 -2.07 15.25 -12.48
N ARG A 355 -3.16 14.98 -11.77
CA ARG A 355 -4.05 13.85 -12.09
C ARG A 355 -4.69 13.96 -13.48
N ASN A 356 -4.80 15.17 -14.03
CA ASN A 356 -5.42 15.43 -15.33
C ASN A 356 -4.43 15.43 -16.48
N ASN A 357 -3.12 15.53 -16.16
CA ASN A 357 -2.05 15.53 -17.16
C ASN A 357 -0.77 14.98 -16.53
N MET A 358 -0.64 13.66 -16.51
CA MET A 358 0.58 12.98 -16.03
C MET A 358 1.70 13.02 -17.05
N GLY A 359 1.41 13.47 -18.27
CA GLY A 359 2.39 13.82 -19.30
C GLY A 359 2.59 12.79 -20.40
N LYS A 360 2.04 11.58 -20.28
CA LYS A 360 2.16 10.50 -21.29
C LYS A 360 3.59 10.36 -21.79
N THR A 361 4.49 9.98 -20.87
CA THR A 361 5.91 9.78 -21.17
C THR A 361 6.10 9.03 -22.48
N SER A 362 6.95 9.56 -23.35
CA SER A 362 7.28 8.98 -24.65
C SER A 362 8.73 8.48 -24.68
N PRO A 363 9.14 7.66 -25.67
CA PRO A 363 10.53 7.28 -25.84
C PRO A 363 11.49 8.47 -25.94
N ALA A 364 11.05 9.58 -26.56
CA ALA A 364 11.84 10.81 -26.66
C ALA A 364 12.04 11.49 -25.30
N ASP A 365 11.05 11.42 -24.39
CA ASP A 365 11.18 11.95 -23.04
C ASP A 365 12.20 11.16 -22.23
N LEU A 366 12.20 9.83 -22.33
CA LEU A 366 13.17 8.95 -21.64
C LEU A 366 14.59 9.10 -22.20
N ALA A 367 14.73 9.39 -23.49
CA ALA A 367 16.02 9.72 -24.09
C ALA A 367 16.59 11.05 -23.56
N ASN A 368 15.74 11.91 -22.98
CA ASN A 368 16.12 13.20 -22.39
C ASN A 368 15.46 13.37 -21.00
N PRO A 369 15.95 12.70 -19.96
CA PRO A 369 15.34 12.69 -18.63
C PRO A 369 14.97 14.06 -18.05
N PRO A 370 15.78 15.13 -18.20
CA PRO A 370 15.40 16.46 -17.73
C PRO A 370 14.09 17.00 -18.32
N GLN A 371 13.75 16.61 -19.54
CA GLN A 371 12.48 17.03 -20.16
C GLN A 371 11.29 16.25 -19.58
N ASN A 372 11.47 14.96 -19.27
CA ASN A 372 10.45 14.16 -18.65
C ASN A 372 10.10 14.72 -17.26
N TYR A 373 11.08 15.06 -16.44
CA TYR A 373 10.84 15.63 -15.09
C TYR A 373 10.16 17.00 -15.11
N LYS A 374 10.19 17.74 -16.22
CA LYS A 374 9.40 18.98 -16.37
C LYS A 374 7.88 18.74 -16.38
N LYS A 375 7.44 17.50 -16.54
CA LYS A 375 6.03 17.09 -16.45
C LYS A 375 5.52 17.01 -15.01
N LEU A 376 6.43 16.93 -14.03
CA LEU A 376 6.08 16.93 -12.62
C LEU A 376 5.61 18.30 -12.16
N LYS A 377 4.73 18.33 -11.18
CA LYS A 377 4.27 19.57 -10.52
C LYS A 377 5.31 20.13 -9.55
N SER A 378 6.19 19.31 -9.02
CA SER A 378 7.32 19.73 -8.21
C SER A 378 8.59 19.05 -8.69
N PRO A 379 9.79 19.60 -8.38
CA PRO A 379 11.02 18.83 -8.54
C PRO A 379 10.90 17.48 -7.80
N PRO A 380 11.54 16.39 -8.30
CA PRO A 380 11.58 15.12 -7.61
C PRO A 380 12.12 15.28 -6.19
N ILE A 381 11.48 14.64 -5.21
CA ILE A 381 11.87 14.70 -3.80
C ILE A 381 12.68 13.46 -3.48
N PHE A 382 13.98 13.63 -3.28
CA PHE A 382 14.92 12.52 -3.08
C PHE A 382 15.02 12.10 -1.62
N PHE A 383 14.87 10.80 -1.37
CA PHE A 383 15.30 10.11 -0.15
C PHE A 383 16.65 9.42 -0.38
N THR A 384 16.92 8.99 -1.60
CA THR A 384 18.18 8.38 -1.99
C THR A 384 19.28 9.44 -2.05
N TYR A 385 20.47 9.10 -1.49
CA TYR A 385 21.66 9.94 -1.54
C TYR A 385 22.58 9.48 -2.66
N PHE A 386 22.96 10.41 -3.51
CA PHE A 386 23.91 10.19 -4.60
C PHE A 386 25.21 10.95 -4.30
N PRO A 387 26.36 10.28 -4.10
CA PRO A 387 27.63 10.96 -3.83
C PRO A 387 28.00 11.92 -4.95
N GLY A 388 28.48 13.12 -4.58
CA GLY A 388 28.88 14.15 -5.54
C GLY A 388 27.73 15.01 -6.10
N TRP A 389 26.51 14.77 -5.67
CA TRP A 389 25.38 15.63 -6.01
C TRP A 389 25.21 16.70 -4.96
N ASN A 390 25.47 17.94 -5.32
CA ASN A 390 24.82 19.04 -4.64
C ASN A 390 23.34 18.91 -4.93
N ILE A 391 22.53 18.76 -3.89
CA ILE A 391 21.05 18.70 -3.95
C ILE A 391 20.55 20.08 -4.41
N SER A 392 20.88 20.44 -5.61
CA SER A 392 20.24 21.48 -6.39
C SER A 392 19.14 20.78 -7.19
N PRO A 393 17.99 21.43 -7.45
CA PRO A 393 16.82 20.80 -8.05
C PRO A 393 17.00 20.27 -9.49
N ALA A 394 18.21 20.18 -9.99
CA ALA A 394 18.47 19.56 -11.28
C ALA A 394 18.32 18.04 -11.15
N PRO A 395 17.34 17.41 -11.84
CA PRO A 395 17.23 15.97 -11.85
C PRO A 395 18.50 15.34 -12.43
N PRO A 396 18.94 14.21 -11.89
CA PRO A 396 20.05 13.47 -12.44
C PRO A 396 19.76 13.10 -13.89
N VAL A 397 20.75 13.28 -14.76
CA VAL A 397 20.74 12.60 -16.05
C VAL A 397 20.94 11.11 -15.79
N ALA A 398 20.15 10.26 -16.42
CA ALA A 398 20.17 8.81 -16.17
C ALA A 398 21.57 8.18 -16.25
N LYS A 399 22.45 8.71 -17.10
CA LYS A 399 23.86 8.28 -17.22
C LYS A 399 24.78 8.65 -16.05
N ASP A 400 24.33 9.55 -15.16
CA ASP A 400 25.08 9.95 -13.96
C ASP A 400 24.64 9.15 -12.73
N LEU A 401 23.63 8.28 -12.89
CA LEU A 401 23.09 7.40 -11.85
C LEU A 401 23.93 6.13 -11.76
N ASN A 402 25.03 6.18 -11.06
CA ASN A 402 25.74 4.96 -10.67
C ASN A 402 25.06 4.36 -9.42
N PHE A 403 23.96 3.64 -9.62
CA PHE A 403 23.14 3.06 -8.55
C PHE A 403 23.87 2.04 -7.65
N PHE A 404 25.12 1.69 -7.95
CA PHE A 404 25.86 0.63 -7.26
C PHE A 404 27.28 1.01 -6.86
N SER A 405 27.57 2.30 -6.70
CA SER A 405 28.81 2.67 -6.03
C SER A 405 28.70 2.29 -4.55
N ALA A 406 29.80 1.85 -3.94
CA ALA A 406 29.86 1.47 -2.52
C ALA A 406 29.45 2.63 -1.57
N ASP A 407 29.42 3.85 -2.08
CA ASP A 407 29.09 5.06 -1.33
C ASP A 407 27.62 5.47 -1.46
N MET A 408 26.83 4.77 -2.28
CA MET A 408 25.42 5.10 -2.48
C MET A 408 24.57 4.52 -1.36
N LYS A 409 23.73 5.36 -0.75
CA LYS A 409 22.69 4.94 0.19
C LYS A 409 21.34 5.09 -0.50
N THR A 410 20.73 3.96 -0.82
CA THR A 410 19.35 3.95 -1.30
C THR A 410 18.39 3.87 -0.12
N HIS A 411 17.38 4.72 -0.12
CA HIS A 411 16.31 4.72 0.86
C HIS A 411 15.04 4.28 0.15
N HIS A 412 14.86 2.98 -0.01
CA HIS A 412 13.68 2.43 -0.68
C HIS A 412 12.40 2.90 0.01
N LEU A 413 11.40 3.24 -0.78
CA LEU A 413 10.07 3.60 -0.32
C LEU A 413 9.09 2.46 -0.64
N HIS A 414 8.80 1.64 0.37
CA HIS A 414 7.80 0.57 0.28
C HIS A 414 6.45 1.01 0.84
N ALA A 415 6.47 2.05 1.67
CA ALA A 415 5.27 2.68 2.20
C ALA A 415 4.88 3.86 1.30
N SER A 416 3.60 3.96 0.97
CA SER A 416 3.05 5.16 0.36
C SER A 416 3.07 6.31 1.35
N PRO A 417 3.23 7.57 0.90
CA PRO A 417 3.07 8.72 1.77
C PRO A 417 1.66 8.78 2.35
N VAL A 418 1.50 9.37 3.54
CA VAL A 418 0.20 9.69 4.10
C VAL A 418 -0.04 11.19 4.03
N PHE A 419 -1.30 11.57 3.82
CA PHE A 419 -1.70 12.94 3.56
C PHE A 419 -2.66 13.46 4.62
N TRP A 420 -2.35 14.59 5.20
CA TRP A 420 -3.20 15.30 6.14
C TRP A 420 -3.52 16.70 5.64
N ASN A 421 -4.78 17.04 5.59
CA ASN A 421 -5.24 18.39 5.27
C ASN A 421 -5.66 19.06 6.58
N ASP A 422 -4.78 19.88 7.13
CA ASP A 422 -5.05 20.63 8.36
C ASP A 422 -5.74 21.96 8.03
N PRO A 423 -6.85 22.31 8.71
CA PRO A 423 -7.59 23.54 8.42
C PRO A 423 -6.81 24.83 8.64
N ASN A 424 -5.74 24.79 9.45
CA ASN A 424 -4.94 25.98 9.76
C ASN A 424 -3.50 25.93 9.23
N SER A 425 -2.90 24.74 9.18
CA SER A 425 -1.51 24.57 8.75
C SER A 425 -1.37 24.20 7.28
N GLY A 426 -2.49 23.99 6.59
CA GLY A 426 -2.51 23.55 5.19
C GLY A 426 -2.26 22.04 5.03
N SER A 427 -1.97 21.64 3.81
CA SER A 427 -1.80 20.23 3.45
C SER A 427 -0.39 19.76 3.75
N LEU A 428 -0.29 18.60 4.43
CA LEU A 428 0.96 17.96 4.84
C LEU A 428 1.08 16.55 4.28
N LEU A 429 2.28 16.20 3.83
CA LEU A 429 2.68 14.87 3.43
C LEU A 429 3.71 14.32 4.42
N PHE A 430 3.58 13.03 4.77
CA PHE A 430 4.55 12.33 5.60
C PHE A 430 5.00 11.06 4.88
N CYS A 431 6.30 10.79 4.92
CA CYS A 431 6.88 9.59 4.34
C CYS A 431 8.11 9.14 5.12
N TRP A 432 8.37 7.83 5.17
CA TRP A 432 9.50 7.27 5.91
C TRP A 432 10.13 6.11 5.14
N GLY A 433 11.25 6.37 4.50
CA GLY A 433 12.01 5.38 3.76
C GLY A 433 12.86 4.46 4.64
N GLU A 434 13.43 3.43 4.04
CA GLU A 434 14.42 2.57 4.69
C GLU A 434 15.66 3.38 5.10
N ASN A 435 16.23 3.04 6.26
CA ASN A 435 17.45 3.68 6.80
C ASN A 435 17.40 5.21 6.87
N GLU A 436 16.20 5.77 6.95
CA GLU A 436 15.94 7.20 6.91
C GLU A 436 15.08 7.63 8.11
N ASN A 437 14.92 8.94 8.29
CA ASN A 437 14.02 9.55 9.26
C ASN A 437 12.62 9.74 8.67
N LEU A 438 11.61 9.79 9.53
CA LEU A 438 10.29 10.30 9.15
C LEU A 438 10.43 11.76 8.68
N ARG A 439 9.91 12.08 7.50
CA ARG A 439 9.94 13.44 6.94
C ARG A 439 8.53 13.98 6.72
N ALA A 440 8.39 15.29 6.89
CA ALA A 440 7.17 16.05 6.65
C ALA A 440 7.42 17.16 5.63
N TRP A 441 6.47 17.32 4.70
CA TRP A 441 6.43 18.42 3.73
C TRP A 441 5.06 19.07 3.73
N SER A 442 5.03 20.38 3.48
CA SER A 442 3.80 21.03 3.04
C SER A 442 3.67 20.89 1.52
N ILE A 443 2.43 20.83 1.05
CA ILE A 443 2.10 20.79 -0.38
C ILE A 443 0.91 21.69 -0.65
N ASP A 444 1.00 22.52 -1.70
CA ASP A 444 -0.10 23.40 -2.12
C ASP A 444 -0.83 22.90 -3.37
N ALA A 445 -1.86 23.62 -3.79
CA ALA A 445 -2.66 23.28 -4.96
C ALA A 445 -1.90 23.40 -6.29
N ASN A 446 -0.77 24.10 -6.32
CA ASN A 446 0.11 24.19 -7.49
C ASN A 446 1.10 23.00 -7.55
N GLY A 447 1.08 22.14 -6.52
CA GLY A 447 2.01 21.02 -6.38
C GLY A 447 3.38 21.45 -5.83
N VAL A 448 3.51 22.66 -5.30
CA VAL A 448 4.75 23.13 -4.68
C VAL A 448 4.91 22.42 -3.34
N VAL A 449 6.01 21.67 -3.23
CA VAL A 449 6.35 20.90 -2.04
C VAL A 449 7.51 21.55 -1.32
N THR A 450 7.31 21.81 -0.02
CA THR A 450 8.33 22.45 0.84
C THR A 450 8.61 21.57 2.04
N PHE A 451 9.88 21.25 2.26
CA PHE A 451 10.30 20.51 3.45
C PHE A 451 9.95 21.28 4.73
N VAL A 452 9.35 20.59 5.70
CA VAL A 452 8.90 21.20 6.96
C VAL A 452 9.72 20.70 8.14
N ALA A 453 9.78 19.37 8.34
CA ALA A 453 10.42 18.79 9.51
C ALA A 453 10.87 17.33 9.25
N LYS A 454 11.77 16.84 10.10
CA LYS A 454 12.11 15.40 10.17
C LYS A 454 12.13 14.90 11.60
N GLY A 455 11.84 13.61 11.79
CA GLY A 455 12.02 12.91 13.06
C GLY A 455 13.50 12.67 13.39
N LEU A 456 13.76 12.25 14.62
CA LEU A 456 15.12 11.88 15.05
C LEU A 456 15.39 10.37 14.86
N GLU A 457 14.35 9.55 14.91
CA GLU A 457 14.44 8.10 14.81
C GLU A 457 14.66 7.66 13.37
N VAL A 458 15.49 6.64 13.21
CA VAL A 458 15.79 6.00 11.93
C VAL A 458 15.07 4.64 11.86
N ALA A 459 14.38 4.36 10.79
CA ALA A 459 13.81 3.06 10.49
C ALA A 459 14.77 2.33 9.56
N SER A 460 15.34 1.40 10.00
CA SER A 460 15.75 0.38 10.88
C SER A 460 17.26 0.53 11.14
N LEU A 461 17.66 0.77 12.37
CA LEU A 461 19.06 1.03 12.70
C LEU A 461 19.99 -0.15 12.34
N GLY A 462 21.16 0.17 11.76
CA GLY A 462 22.25 -0.77 11.57
C GLY A 462 22.08 -1.77 10.43
N CYS A 463 21.13 -1.54 9.53
CA CYS A 463 20.75 -2.50 8.49
C CYS A 463 21.23 -2.16 7.08
N VAL A 464 22.19 -1.27 6.94
CA VAL A 464 22.74 -0.95 5.62
C VAL A 464 23.61 -2.11 5.14
N GLY A 465 23.13 -2.87 4.15
CA GLY A 465 23.91 -3.92 3.50
C GLY A 465 25.02 -3.36 2.60
N PRO A 466 25.88 -4.22 2.04
CA PRO A 466 26.95 -3.81 1.13
C PRO A 466 26.50 -3.03 -0.10
N SER A 467 25.25 -3.23 -0.51
CA SER A 467 24.60 -2.52 -1.62
C SER A 467 23.98 -1.17 -1.23
N GLY A 468 24.11 -0.76 0.04
CA GLY A 468 23.56 0.51 0.53
C GLY A 468 22.07 0.49 0.86
N HIS A 469 21.37 -0.59 0.56
CA HIS A 469 19.96 -0.81 0.92
C HIS A 469 19.84 -1.91 1.99
N GLY A 470 18.67 -2.00 2.60
CA GLY A 470 18.33 -2.91 3.70
C GLY A 470 17.56 -2.17 4.79
N GLY A 471 16.98 -2.91 5.72
CA GLY A 471 16.09 -2.33 6.73
C GLY A 471 14.66 -2.16 6.24
N MET A 472 14.25 -3.02 5.30
CA MET A 472 12.89 -3.09 4.80
C MET A 472 11.89 -3.24 5.95
N PRO A 473 10.76 -2.54 5.90
CA PRO A 473 10.25 -1.76 4.79
C PRO A 473 10.33 -0.23 4.98
N GLY A 474 11.08 0.26 5.94
CA GLY A 474 10.97 1.64 6.39
C GLY A 474 9.79 1.82 7.35
N GLY A 475 9.11 2.96 7.33
CA GLY A 475 7.98 3.25 8.21
C GLY A 475 6.63 3.07 7.53
N MET A 476 5.78 2.22 8.11
CA MET A 476 4.39 2.04 7.71
C MET A 476 3.50 3.02 8.47
N LEU A 477 2.83 3.92 7.77
CA LEU A 477 2.23 5.12 8.35
C LEU A 477 0.70 5.12 8.25
N CYS A 478 0.07 5.79 9.22
CA CYS A 478 -1.25 6.42 9.07
C CYS A 478 -1.27 7.76 9.83
N VAL A 479 -2.25 8.60 9.55
CA VAL A 479 -2.48 9.84 10.27
C VAL A 479 -3.91 9.87 10.80
N SER A 480 -4.11 10.38 12.01
CA SER A 480 -5.45 10.52 12.59
C SER A 480 -5.58 11.85 13.33
N GLY A 481 -6.76 12.43 13.28
CA GLY A 481 -7.11 13.65 13.99
C GLY A 481 -8.52 14.08 13.65
N ASN A 482 -8.96 15.18 14.23
CA ASN A 482 -10.24 15.81 13.92
C ASN A 482 -10.00 16.95 12.91
N ALA A 483 -10.43 16.76 11.67
CA ALA A 483 -10.28 17.75 10.62
C ALA A 483 -10.98 19.11 10.89
N GLN A 484 -11.84 19.17 11.92
CA GLN A 484 -12.48 20.42 12.37
C GLN A 484 -11.71 21.10 13.52
N GLN A 485 -10.69 20.43 14.06
CA GLN A 485 -9.93 20.91 15.21
C GLN A 485 -8.44 21.03 14.87
N PRO A 486 -7.88 22.25 14.92
CA PRO A 486 -6.45 22.48 14.71
C PRO A 486 -5.61 21.68 15.71
N HIS A 487 -4.40 21.31 15.29
CA HIS A 487 -3.42 20.65 16.15
C HIS A 487 -3.90 19.37 16.83
N SER A 488 -4.87 18.68 16.20
CA SER A 488 -5.39 17.40 16.72
C SER A 488 -4.73 16.17 16.10
N ALA A 489 -3.92 16.35 15.04
CA ALA A 489 -3.45 15.22 14.24
C ALA A 489 -2.17 14.59 14.79
N ILE A 490 -2.12 13.26 14.68
CA ILE A 490 -0.99 12.41 15.06
C ILE A 490 -0.60 11.55 13.86
N VAL A 491 0.69 11.51 13.53
CA VAL A 491 1.25 10.51 12.63
C VAL A 491 1.64 9.28 13.45
N TRP A 492 1.08 8.15 13.07
CA TRP A 492 1.37 6.84 13.65
C TRP A 492 2.29 6.06 12.71
N ALA A 493 3.30 5.44 13.27
CA ALA A 493 4.29 4.73 12.48
C ALA A 493 4.63 3.37 13.10
N LEU A 494 4.58 2.32 12.27
CA LEU A 494 5.17 1.02 12.57
C LEU A 494 6.50 0.92 11.83
N THR A 495 7.58 0.60 12.56
CA THR A 495 8.91 0.36 11.98
C THR A 495 9.56 -0.84 12.62
N PRO A 496 10.50 -1.52 11.95
CA PRO A 496 11.50 -2.32 12.66
C PRO A 496 12.30 -1.42 13.61
N ILE A 497 12.77 -1.97 14.73
CA ILE A 497 13.72 -1.28 15.61
C ILE A 497 15.12 -1.39 15.02
N THR A 498 15.51 -2.62 14.73
CA THR A 498 16.77 -2.98 14.10
C THR A 498 16.52 -4.17 13.18
N GLY A 499 17.41 -4.42 12.23
CA GLY A 499 17.31 -5.59 11.37
C GLY A 499 16.45 -5.35 10.13
N ASP A 500 16.41 -6.32 9.25
CA ASP A 500 15.71 -6.31 7.97
C ASP A 500 14.50 -7.25 8.02
N ALA A 501 13.30 -6.69 7.90
CA ALA A 501 12.06 -7.46 7.86
C ALA A 501 11.76 -8.09 6.50
N ASN A 502 12.67 -8.01 5.52
CA ASN A 502 12.45 -8.60 4.21
C ASN A 502 12.33 -10.13 4.26
N SER A 503 13.28 -10.78 4.92
CA SER A 503 13.38 -12.26 4.96
C SER A 503 13.42 -12.83 6.38
N GLY A 504 13.27 -12.01 7.41
CA GLY A 504 13.33 -12.40 8.81
C GLY A 504 12.31 -11.67 9.67
N ILE A 505 11.98 -12.26 10.83
CA ILE A 505 11.14 -11.60 11.83
C ILE A 505 12.05 -10.76 12.71
N VAL A 506 11.78 -9.48 12.77
CA VAL A 506 12.49 -8.51 13.60
C VAL A 506 11.54 -7.84 14.58
N GLU A 507 12.06 -7.27 15.64
CA GLU A 507 11.24 -6.58 16.62
C GLU A 507 10.70 -5.27 16.06
N GLY A 508 9.39 -5.05 16.24
CA GLY A 508 8.66 -3.85 15.82
C GLY A 508 8.47 -2.83 16.94
N ILE A 509 8.20 -1.60 16.54
CA ILE A 509 7.81 -0.51 17.44
C ILE A 509 6.70 0.33 16.81
N LEU A 510 5.69 0.67 17.60
CA LEU A 510 4.69 1.69 17.27
C LEU A 510 5.16 3.04 17.84
N ARG A 511 5.15 4.08 17.00
CA ARG A 511 5.45 5.47 17.41
C ARG A 511 4.30 6.40 17.05
N ALA A 512 4.14 7.46 17.83
CA ALA A 512 3.17 8.54 17.62
C ALA A 512 3.90 9.89 17.60
N TYR A 513 3.74 10.64 16.52
CA TYR A 513 4.34 11.96 16.36
C TYR A 513 3.27 13.04 16.23
N ASP A 514 3.54 14.24 16.75
CA ASP A 514 2.70 15.40 16.47
C ASP A 514 2.77 15.73 14.98
N ALA A 515 1.63 15.69 14.28
CA ALA A 515 1.58 15.92 12.84
C ALA A 515 1.61 17.41 12.47
N THR A 516 1.37 18.32 13.40
CA THR A 516 1.09 19.73 13.11
C THR A 516 1.94 20.72 13.91
N GLN A 517 2.56 20.27 15.00
CA GLN A 517 3.45 21.08 15.81
C GLN A 517 4.86 20.50 15.82
N PHE A 518 5.84 21.33 15.49
CA PHE A 518 7.23 20.93 15.32
C PHE A 518 8.12 21.69 16.30
N ASP A 519 9.12 21.02 16.87
CA ASP A 519 10.12 21.66 17.71
C ASP A 519 11.11 22.42 16.82
N THR A 520 11.43 23.67 17.18
CA THR A 520 12.42 24.46 16.44
C THR A 520 13.79 24.29 17.06
N ASN A 521 14.76 23.87 16.27
CA ASN A 521 16.15 23.69 16.68
C ASN A 521 16.91 25.02 16.67
N PRO A 522 18.07 25.10 17.35
CA PRO A 522 18.89 26.33 17.38
C PRO A 522 19.34 26.85 16.00
N ASP A 523 19.45 25.96 15.00
CA ASP A 523 19.80 26.29 13.62
C ASP A 523 18.59 26.71 12.76
N GLY A 524 17.40 26.80 13.36
CA GLY A 524 16.14 27.14 12.70
C GLY A 524 15.46 25.96 11.98
N SER A 525 16.09 24.79 11.91
CA SER A 525 15.43 23.57 11.40
C SER A 525 14.33 23.11 12.35
N LYS A 526 13.42 22.27 11.83
CA LYS A 526 12.30 21.75 12.63
C LYS A 526 12.36 20.23 12.79
N THR A 527 11.98 19.77 13.98
CA THR A 527 11.92 18.36 14.35
C THR A 527 10.48 17.95 14.60
N LEU A 528 10.07 16.79 14.02
CA LEU A 528 8.82 16.11 14.36
C LEU A 528 8.90 15.62 15.81
N ARG A 529 7.97 16.08 16.64
CA ARG A 529 7.93 15.73 18.07
C ARG A 529 7.39 14.32 18.27
N LEU A 530 8.21 13.43 18.83
CA LEU A 530 7.76 12.12 19.29
C LEU A 530 6.93 12.30 20.59
N LEU A 531 5.64 11.99 20.51
CA LEU A 531 4.71 12.07 21.63
C LEU A 531 4.79 10.83 22.51
N TRP A 532 4.82 9.65 21.88
CA TRP A 532 4.77 8.37 22.57
C TRP A 532 5.33 7.25 21.67
N ASP A 533 5.79 6.17 22.30
CA ASP A 533 6.14 4.92 21.65
C ASP A 533 5.78 3.69 22.50
N SER A 534 5.66 2.53 21.85
CA SER A 534 5.21 1.29 22.51
C SER A 534 6.22 0.69 23.48
N LYS A 535 7.48 1.14 23.49
CA LYS A 535 8.50 0.70 24.44
C LYS A 535 8.32 1.33 25.83
N ARG A 536 7.52 2.38 25.94
CA ARG A 536 7.14 2.95 27.23
C ARG A 536 6.26 2.02 28.05
N ILE A 537 5.67 0.99 27.44
CA ILE A 537 4.93 -0.07 28.14
C ILE A 537 5.90 -1.20 28.49
N PRO A 538 6.21 -1.47 29.77
CA PRO A 538 7.15 -2.51 30.18
C PRO A 538 6.77 -3.89 29.63
N GLY A 539 7.74 -4.58 29.04
CA GLY A 539 7.56 -5.93 28.49
C GLY A 539 6.73 -6.00 27.19
N ASN A 540 6.32 -4.86 26.63
CA ASN A 540 5.57 -4.84 25.39
C ASN A 540 6.51 -5.03 24.18
N THR A 541 6.45 -6.22 23.59
CA THR A 541 7.20 -6.59 22.39
C THR A 541 6.28 -7.25 21.36
N PHE A 542 6.61 -7.06 20.08
CA PHE A 542 5.93 -7.74 18.98
C PHE A 542 6.84 -7.89 17.76
N GLY A 543 6.60 -8.93 16.97
CA GLY A 543 7.24 -9.11 15.66
C GLY A 543 6.69 -8.07 14.67
N HIS A 544 7.60 -7.37 13.98
CA HIS A 544 7.22 -6.38 12.97
C HIS A 544 6.53 -7.06 11.79
N ASN A 545 5.32 -6.61 11.49
CA ASN A 545 4.60 -7.02 10.28
C ASN A 545 5.08 -6.18 9.10
N LYS A 546 5.76 -6.82 8.17
CA LYS A 546 6.45 -6.20 7.03
C LYS A 546 5.61 -5.17 6.26
N PHE A 547 4.31 -5.44 6.05
CA PHE A 547 3.40 -4.57 5.32
C PHE A 547 2.17 -4.13 6.14
N GLY A 548 2.19 -4.42 7.43
CA GLY A 548 1.15 -3.98 8.34
C GLY A 548 1.24 -2.49 8.61
N VAL A 549 0.12 -1.77 8.43
CA VAL A 549 0.00 -0.36 8.84
C VAL A 549 -0.81 -0.28 10.13
N PRO A 550 -0.54 0.70 11.02
CA PRO A 550 -1.40 0.94 12.15
C PRO A 550 -2.77 1.46 11.65
N VAL A 551 -3.84 1.07 12.32
CA VAL A 551 -5.19 1.54 12.05
C VAL A 551 -5.72 2.27 13.27
N VAL A 552 -6.19 3.49 13.09
CA VAL A 552 -6.77 4.29 14.16
C VAL A 552 -8.26 4.46 13.93
N ALA A 553 -9.05 4.03 14.89
CA ALA A 553 -10.50 4.19 14.85
C ALA A 553 -11.09 4.22 16.26
N ASN A 554 -11.98 5.18 16.49
CA ASN A 554 -12.81 5.23 17.70
C ASN A 554 -11.99 5.19 19.01
N GLY A 555 -10.93 5.97 19.10
CA GLY A 555 -10.06 6.08 20.27
C GLY A 555 -9.11 4.90 20.49
N LYS A 556 -8.90 4.06 19.49
CA LYS A 556 -8.02 2.90 19.55
C LYS A 556 -7.05 2.85 18.39
N VAL A 557 -5.85 2.28 18.63
CA VAL A 557 -4.83 1.99 17.62
C VAL A 557 -4.68 0.47 17.51
N TYR A 558 -5.00 -0.08 16.34
CA TYR A 558 -4.89 -1.49 16.02
C TYR A 558 -3.57 -1.73 15.30
N VAL A 559 -2.74 -2.59 15.84
CA VAL A 559 -1.37 -2.89 15.38
C VAL A 559 -1.28 -4.34 14.92
N PRO A 560 -1.27 -4.61 13.61
CA PRO A 560 -1.01 -5.96 13.11
C PRO A 560 0.43 -6.36 13.41
N THR A 561 0.62 -7.57 13.91
CA THR A 561 1.94 -8.11 14.29
C THR A 561 2.22 -9.41 13.54
N TYR A 562 3.49 -9.83 13.51
CA TYR A 562 3.88 -11.17 13.05
C TYR A 562 3.95 -12.21 14.18
N ASP A 563 3.08 -12.04 15.20
CA ASP A 563 2.92 -12.99 16.31
C ASP A 563 1.50 -13.60 16.33
N GLY A 564 0.84 -13.69 15.17
CA GLY A 564 -0.51 -14.25 15.05
C GLY A 564 -1.59 -13.44 15.75
N ARG A 565 -1.38 -12.12 15.92
CA ARG A 565 -2.33 -11.26 16.64
C ARG A 565 -2.31 -9.81 16.14
N VAL A 566 -3.39 -9.11 16.42
CA VAL A 566 -3.47 -7.65 16.35
C VAL A 566 -3.51 -7.13 17.79
N ASP A 567 -2.54 -6.29 18.14
CA ASP A 567 -2.49 -5.61 19.45
C ASP A 567 -3.27 -4.30 19.39
N VAL A 568 -4.05 -4.00 20.42
CA VAL A 568 -4.90 -2.81 20.46
C VAL A 568 -4.47 -1.92 21.63
N TYR A 569 -4.20 -0.64 21.30
CA TYR A 569 -3.78 0.38 22.25
C TYR A 569 -4.83 1.48 22.34
N GLY A 570 -4.92 2.13 23.50
CA GLY A 570 -5.79 3.29 23.77
C GLY A 570 -5.38 4.00 25.05
N LEU A 571 -6.10 5.09 25.38
CA LEU A 571 -5.89 5.88 26.59
C LEU A 571 -6.26 5.13 27.87
#